data_d6210bf9ea77059c8b280a45a1e004bd
#
_entry.id   d6210bf9ea77059c8b280a45a1e004bd
#
_cell.length_a   1.000
_cell.length_b   1.000
_cell.length_c   1.000
_cell.angle_alpha   90.00
_cell.angle_beta   90.00
_cell.angle_gamma   90.00
#
_symmetry.space_group_name_H-M   'P 1'
#
loop_
_entity.id
_entity.type
_entity.pdbx_description
1 polymer ?
#
loop_
_entity_poly.entity_id
_entity_poly.type
_entity_poly.pdbx_seq_one_letter_code
_entity_poly.pdbx_strand_id
1 'polypeptide(L)'
;YKIREKSIEQAEEIIKFKIIEYKNWLSENNSSEVIKNYREYVDDIAKGIVIKAKRMSKNGDDIDSIIEYISESLKNKLAHETTIKLRELYPHLDEDKVQRLNDIFKEN
;
A
#
# COMPACT_ATOMS: atom_id res chain seq x y z
N TYR A 1 5.34 31.86 -42.56
CA TYR A 1 4.57 30.59 -42.34
C TYR A 1 5.40 29.57 -41.59
N LYS A 2 6.66 29.34 -41.93
CA LYS A 2 7.53 28.34 -41.26
C LYS A 2 7.83 28.67 -39.80
N ILE A 3 8.01 29.95 -39.49
CA ILE A 3 8.28 30.41 -38.11
C ILE A 3 7.06 30.19 -37.24
N ARG A 4 5.86 30.44 -37.74
CA ARG A 4 4.61 30.29 -37.03
C ARG A 4 4.28 28.80 -36.75
N GLU A 5 4.54 27.92 -37.72
CA GLU A 5 4.39 26.47 -37.56
C GLU A 5 5.33 25.91 -36.51
N LYS A 6 6.59 26.33 -36.48
CA LYS A 6 7.56 25.94 -35.46
C LYS A 6 7.14 26.38 -34.07
N SER A 7 6.58 27.59 -33.93
CA SER A 7 6.09 28.08 -32.64
C SER A 7 4.92 27.24 -32.10
N ILE A 8 4.02 26.82 -33.00
CA ILE A 8 2.88 25.95 -32.62
C ILE A 8 3.38 24.57 -32.19
N GLU A 9 4.31 23.98 -32.94
CA GLU A 9 4.92 22.69 -32.63
C GLU A 9 5.62 22.71 -31.27
N GLN A 10 6.40 23.77 -30.99
CA GLN A 10 7.08 23.95 -29.71
C GLN A 10 6.08 24.08 -28.55
N ALA A 11 4.99 24.82 -28.75
CA ALA A 11 3.93 24.96 -27.75
C ALA A 11 3.26 23.63 -27.47
N GLU A 12 2.99 22.82 -28.49
CA GLU A 12 2.41 21.48 -28.34
C GLU A 12 3.33 20.54 -27.54
N GLU A 13 4.64 20.59 -27.79
CA GLU A 13 5.63 19.79 -27.05
C GLU A 13 5.68 20.19 -25.59
N ILE A 14 5.65 21.48 -25.28
CA ILE A 14 5.61 21.99 -23.90
C ILE A 14 4.37 21.50 -23.18
N ILE A 15 3.21 21.55 -23.82
CA ILE A 15 1.94 21.09 -23.26
C ILE A 15 2.00 19.60 -22.95
N LYS A 16 2.50 18.79 -23.88
CA LYS A 16 2.69 17.35 -23.68
C LYS A 16 3.59 17.04 -22.48
N PHE A 17 4.70 17.75 -22.37
CA PHE A 17 5.64 17.60 -21.26
C PHE A 17 4.98 17.92 -19.92
N LYS A 18 4.23 19.04 -19.86
CA LYS A 18 3.50 19.44 -18.64
C LYS A 18 2.42 18.42 -18.23
N ILE A 19 1.74 17.82 -19.19
CA ILE A 19 0.76 16.77 -18.92
C ILE A 19 1.43 15.55 -18.30
N ILE A 20 2.58 15.13 -18.83
CA ILE A 20 3.36 14.00 -18.31
C ILE A 20 3.83 14.30 -16.87
N GLU A 21 4.37 15.48 -16.61
CA GLU A 21 4.79 15.90 -15.27
C GLU A 21 3.62 15.85 -14.28
N TYR A 22 2.45 16.36 -14.68
CA TYR A 22 1.25 16.37 -13.83
C TYR A 22 0.78 14.95 -13.50
N LYS A 23 0.75 14.05 -14.49
CA LYS A 23 0.38 12.65 -14.28
C LYS A 23 1.33 11.94 -13.33
N ASN A 24 2.63 12.19 -13.47
CA ASN A 24 3.64 11.62 -12.58
C ASN A 24 3.47 12.14 -11.15
N TRP A 25 3.23 13.43 -10.99
CA TRP A 25 2.98 14.06 -9.69
C TRP A 25 1.73 13.47 -9.01
N LEU A 26 0.63 13.29 -9.74
CA LEU A 26 -0.58 12.65 -9.23
C LEU A 26 -0.33 11.21 -8.78
N SER A 27 0.41 10.46 -9.59
CA SER A 27 0.76 9.07 -9.27
C SER A 27 1.59 8.98 -7.99
N GLU A 28 2.60 9.84 -7.84
CA GLU A 28 3.44 9.90 -6.65
C GLU A 28 2.65 10.27 -5.40
N ASN A 29 1.76 11.27 -5.47
CA ASN A 29 0.94 11.67 -4.34
C ASN A 29 -0.07 10.60 -3.93
N ASN A 30 -0.71 9.96 -4.90
CA ASN A 30 -1.64 8.87 -4.64
C ASN A 30 -0.93 7.69 -3.98
N SER A 31 0.25 7.34 -4.47
CA SER A 31 1.09 6.29 -3.91
C SER A 31 1.49 6.61 -2.46
N SER A 32 1.91 7.84 -2.19
CA SER A 32 2.29 8.28 -0.84
C SER A 32 1.12 8.22 0.14
N GLU A 33 -0.08 8.58 -0.29
CA GLU A 33 -1.28 8.51 0.54
C GLU A 33 -1.64 7.06 0.85
N VAL A 34 -1.59 6.16 -0.13
CA VAL A 34 -1.86 4.74 0.06
C VAL A 34 -0.87 4.13 1.07
N ILE A 35 0.41 4.44 0.93
CA ILE A 35 1.44 3.95 1.84
C ILE A 35 1.21 4.47 3.26
N LYS A 36 0.87 5.75 3.41
CA LYS A 36 0.55 6.35 4.70
C LYS A 36 -0.64 5.64 5.36
N ASN A 37 -1.71 5.45 4.62
CA ASN A 37 -2.91 4.78 5.12
C ASN A 37 -2.63 3.33 5.51
N TYR A 38 -1.83 2.63 4.73
CA TYR A 38 -1.42 1.26 5.04
C TYR A 38 -0.61 1.19 6.34
N ARG A 39 0.34 2.12 6.53
CA ARG A 39 1.14 2.18 7.75
C ARG A 39 0.29 2.48 8.98
N GLU A 40 -0.67 3.39 8.87
CA GLU A 40 -1.62 3.67 9.96
C GLU A 40 -2.46 2.45 10.30
N TYR A 41 -2.92 1.73 9.30
CA TYR A 41 -3.66 0.48 9.46
C TYR A 41 -2.83 -0.57 10.22
N VAL A 42 -1.57 -0.75 9.84
CA VAL A 42 -0.66 -1.69 10.52
C VAL A 42 -0.38 -1.25 11.95
N ASP A 43 -0.18 0.06 12.17
CA ASP A 43 0.04 0.61 13.52
C ASP A 43 -1.15 0.37 14.43
N ASP A 44 -2.36 0.55 13.96
CA ASP A 44 -3.57 0.32 14.74
C ASP A 44 -3.69 -1.15 15.16
N ILE A 45 -3.39 -2.07 14.25
CA ILE A 45 -3.37 -3.51 14.55
C ILE A 45 -2.31 -3.80 15.62
N ALA A 46 -1.10 -3.27 15.46
CA ALA A 46 0.01 -3.48 16.39
C ALA A 46 -0.34 -2.95 17.79
N LYS A 47 -0.92 -1.76 17.88
CA LYS A 47 -1.36 -1.16 19.16
C LYS A 47 -2.37 -2.02 19.86
N GLY A 48 -3.36 -2.55 19.15
CA GLY A 48 -4.36 -3.44 19.71
C GLY A 48 -3.76 -4.72 20.29
N ILE A 49 -2.80 -5.31 19.56
CA ILE A 49 -2.10 -6.51 20.01
C ILE A 49 -1.27 -6.23 21.27
N VAL A 50 -0.56 -5.10 21.30
CA VAL A 50 0.26 -4.71 22.46
C VAL A 50 -0.61 -4.48 23.71
N ILE A 51 -1.74 -3.79 23.57
CA ILE A 51 -2.65 -3.52 24.68
C ILE A 51 -3.11 -4.85 25.31
N LYS A 52 -3.56 -5.80 24.50
CA LYS A 52 -4.02 -7.09 25.01
C LYS A 52 -2.88 -7.93 25.57
N ALA A 53 -1.71 -7.93 24.96
CA ALA A 53 -0.53 -8.63 25.47
C ALA A 53 -0.12 -8.09 26.86
N LYS A 54 -0.14 -6.78 27.04
CA LYS A 54 0.12 -6.16 28.35
C LYS A 54 -0.90 -6.56 29.40
N ARG A 55 -2.17 -6.65 29.01
CA ARG A 55 -3.25 -7.12 29.91
C ARG A 55 -3.01 -8.55 30.31
N MET A 56 -2.65 -9.43 29.39
CA MET A 56 -2.33 -10.83 29.70
C MET A 56 -1.15 -10.93 30.68
N SER A 57 -0.11 -10.11 30.47
CA SER A 57 1.02 -10.05 31.38
C SER A 57 0.62 -9.63 32.80
N LYS A 58 -0.24 -8.62 32.94
CA LYS A 58 -0.76 -8.17 34.21
C LYS A 58 -1.62 -9.22 34.88
N ASN A 59 -2.33 -10.03 34.10
CA ASN A 59 -3.17 -11.11 34.63
C ASN A 59 -2.39 -12.36 35.04
N GLY A 60 -1.07 -12.36 34.85
CA GLY A 60 -0.21 -13.46 35.22
C GLY A 60 -0.10 -14.59 34.20
N ASP A 61 -0.54 -14.36 32.98
CA ASP A 61 -0.35 -15.33 31.90
C ASP A 61 1.16 -15.54 31.63
N ASP A 62 1.53 -16.77 31.27
CA ASP A 62 2.92 -17.09 31.04
C ASP A 62 3.41 -16.45 29.73
N ILE A 63 4.73 -16.31 29.62
CA ILE A 63 5.37 -15.67 28.45
C ILE A 63 5.07 -16.43 27.17
N ASP A 64 5.07 -17.75 27.20
CA ASP A 64 4.81 -18.56 26.01
C ASP A 64 3.39 -18.35 25.47
N SER A 65 2.40 -18.28 26.36
CA SER A 65 1.02 -17.97 25.98
C SER A 65 0.89 -16.58 25.37
N ILE A 66 1.60 -15.59 25.92
CA ILE A 66 1.60 -14.22 25.40
C ILE A 66 2.23 -14.17 24.01
N ILE A 67 3.36 -14.85 23.81
CA ILE A 67 4.04 -14.93 22.52
C ILE A 67 3.15 -15.61 21.48
N GLU A 68 2.49 -16.72 21.83
CA GLU A 68 1.54 -17.39 20.94
C GLU A 68 0.38 -16.46 20.56
N TYR A 69 -0.15 -15.74 21.52
CA TYR A 69 -1.22 -14.78 21.28
C TYR A 69 -0.77 -13.71 20.28
N ILE A 70 0.42 -13.13 20.47
CA ILE A 70 0.97 -12.11 19.57
C ILE A 70 1.12 -12.68 18.16
N SER A 71 1.71 -13.86 18.03
CA SER A 71 1.92 -14.53 16.73
C SER A 71 0.61 -14.82 16.01
N GLU A 72 -0.37 -15.43 16.69
CA GLU A 72 -1.67 -15.75 16.13
C GLU A 72 -2.46 -14.51 15.74
N SER A 73 -2.45 -13.48 16.58
CA SER A 73 -3.16 -12.23 16.32
C SER A 73 -2.55 -11.49 15.13
N LEU A 74 -1.24 -11.45 15.03
CA LEU A 74 -0.55 -10.83 13.92
C LEU A 74 -0.89 -11.54 12.61
N LYS A 75 -0.81 -12.87 12.60
CA LYS A 75 -1.14 -13.71 11.45
C LYS A 75 -2.60 -13.52 11.03
N ASN A 76 -3.53 -13.60 11.97
CA ASN A 76 -4.95 -13.51 11.66
C ASN A 76 -5.35 -12.10 11.20
N LYS A 77 -4.88 -11.06 11.88
CA LYS A 77 -5.26 -9.68 11.54
C LYS A 77 -4.56 -9.17 10.29
N LEU A 78 -3.25 -9.37 10.16
CA LEU A 78 -2.54 -8.92 8.97
C LEU A 78 -2.83 -9.80 7.76
N ALA A 79 -2.73 -11.12 7.89
CA ALA A 79 -2.92 -11.99 6.73
C ALA A 79 -4.36 -12.04 6.28
N HIS A 80 -5.30 -12.28 7.20
CA HIS A 80 -6.71 -12.44 6.86
C HIS A 80 -7.35 -11.15 6.35
N GLU A 81 -7.22 -10.06 7.10
CA GLU A 81 -7.83 -8.78 6.71
C GLU A 81 -7.19 -8.21 5.44
N THR A 82 -5.87 -8.35 5.28
CA THR A 82 -5.18 -7.94 4.05
C THR A 82 -5.62 -8.78 2.86
N THR A 83 -5.83 -10.08 3.05
CA THR A 83 -6.35 -10.97 2.01
C THR A 83 -7.72 -10.51 1.52
N ILE A 84 -8.63 -10.13 2.44
CA ILE A 84 -9.95 -9.61 2.07
C ILE A 84 -9.81 -8.35 1.23
N LYS A 85 -8.95 -7.42 1.65
CA LYS A 85 -8.71 -6.17 0.90
C LYS A 85 -8.11 -6.42 -0.48
N LEU A 86 -7.18 -7.36 -0.60
CA LEU A 86 -6.61 -7.73 -1.89
C LEU A 86 -7.65 -8.36 -2.82
N ARG A 87 -8.55 -9.18 -2.29
CA ARG A 87 -9.65 -9.76 -3.09
C ARG A 87 -10.59 -8.71 -3.63
N GLU A 88 -10.86 -7.66 -2.87
CA GLU A 88 -11.67 -6.53 -3.36
C GLU A 88 -10.98 -5.79 -4.50
N LEU A 89 -9.65 -5.79 -4.52
CA LEU A 89 -8.87 -5.13 -5.55
C LEU A 89 -8.81 -5.92 -6.87
N TYR A 90 -8.82 -7.25 -6.83
CA TYR A 90 -8.63 -8.11 -8.00
C TYR A 90 -9.54 -7.79 -9.19
N PRO A 91 -10.85 -7.52 -9.03
CA PRO A 91 -11.70 -7.20 -10.18
C PRO A 91 -11.28 -5.95 -10.94
N HIS A 92 -10.48 -5.09 -10.32
CA HIS A 92 -10.01 -3.83 -10.90
C HIS A 92 -8.61 -3.93 -11.49
N LEU A 93 -7.97 -5.12 -11.41
CA LEU A 93 -6.63 -5.36 -11.92
C LEU A 93 -6.67 -6.20 -13.18
N ASP A 94 -5.79 -5.88 -14.15
CA ASP A 94 -5.54 -6.75 -15.29
C ASP A 94 -4.57 -7.88 -14.93
N GLU A 95 -4.39 -8.84 -15.84
CA GLU A 95 -3.52 -10.01 -15.63
C GLU A 95 -2.07 -9.59 -15.35
N ASP A 96 -1.56 -8.58 -16.04
CA ASP A 96 -0.19 -8.09 -15.86
C ASP A 96 0.04 -7.55 -14.45
N LYS A 97 -0.93 -6.81 -13.91
CA LYS A 97 -0.86 -6.26 -12.56
C LYS A 97 -0.95 -7.36 -11.50
N VAL A 98 -1.81 -8.35 -11.71
CA VAL A 98 -1.91 -9.51 -10.80
C VAL A 98 -0.59 -10.28 -10.81
N GLN A 99 0.00 -10.51 -11.97
CA GLN A 99 1.29 -11.19 -12.07
C GLN A 99 2.40 -10.39 -11.37
N ARG A 100 2.38 -9.07 -11.50
CA ARG A 100 3.33 -8.18 -10.83
C ARG A 100 3.23 -8.30 -9.31
N LEU A 101 2.03 -8.33 -8.76
CA LEU A 101 1.81 -8.54 -7.33
C LEU A 101 2.36 -9.89 -6.87
N ASN A 102 2.09 -10.96 -7.62
CA ASN A 102 2.64 -12.28 -7.33
C ASN A 102 4.16 -12.27 -7.27
N ASP A 103 4.80 -11.62 -8.23
CA ASP A 103 6.26 -11.53 -8.30
C ASP A 103 6.84 -10.76 -7.11
N ILE A 104 6.20 -9.68 -6.70
CA ILE A 104 6.62 -8.88 -5.54
C ILE A 104 6.63 -9.74 -4.27
N PHE A 105 5.59 -10.53 -4.04
CA PHE A 105 5.49 -11.37 -2.85
C PHE A 105 6.37 -12.62 -2.91
N LYS A 106 6.79 -13.04 -4.09
CA LYS A 106 7.70 -14.20 -4.26
C LYS A 106 9.18 -13.85 -4.09
N GLU A 107 9.54 -12.60 -4.22
CA GLU A 107 10.95 -12.14 -4.18
C GLU A 107 11.53 -12.06 -2.75
N ASN A 108 11.07 -12.87 -1.86
CA ASN A 108 11.71 -13.01 -0.55
C ASN A 108 12.83 -14.05 -0.64
#